data_4841796b08b634551d03b59a3d27e1d8
#
_entry.id   4841796b08b634551d03b59a3d27e1d8
#
_cell.length_a   1.000
_cell.length_b   1.000
_cell.length_c   1.000
_cell.angle_alpha   90.00
_cell.angle_beta   90.00
_cell.angle_gamma   90.00
#
_symmetry.space_group_name_H-M   'P 1'
#
loop_
_entity.id
_entity.type
_entity.pdbx_description
1 polymer ?
#
loop_
_entity_poly.entity_id
_entity_poly.type
_entity_poly.pdbx_seq_one_letter_code
_entity_poly.pdbx_strand_id
1 'polypeptide(L)'
;MVGRTPEYLGKKIQAREVKLVAIGTLYMPVVVLIAAGLAIATPDGRKSIYDSGPQGFSETLYAYTSQTNNNGSAFAGYTGFLQPNAPGNQGAEGVTFADLMGGLAMLLGRFIPMLAALAVAGSLAAKRPAPAGPGTFRTDSPIFLVLLVGVIVIVAALSFLPALALGPIVQGLTHQLF
;
A
#
# COMPACT_ATOMS: atom_id res chain seq x y z
N MET A 1 26.21 -7.16 0.19
CA MET A 1 26.33 -7.63 -1.22
C MET A 1 27.82 -7.70 -1.52
N VAL A 2 28.32 -8.89 -1.68
CA VAL A 2 29.75 -9.13 -1.93
C VAL A 2 30.05 -8.86 -3.40
N GLY A 3 30.54 -7.65 -3.70
CA GLY A 3 31.15 -7.33 -5.00
C GLY A 3 30.24 -7.11 -6.21
N ARG A 4 28.91 -7.14 -6.05
CA ARG A 4 27.97 -6.91 -7.16
C ARG A 4 27.03 -5.77 -6.87
N THR A 5 27.11 -4.68 -7.63
CA THR A 5 26.17 -3.57 -7.59
C THR A 5 25.15 -3.72 -8.70
N PRO A 6 23.83 -3.65 -8.43
CA PRO A 6 22.82 -3.63 -9.48
C PRO A 6 23.01 -2.40 -10.36
N GLU A 7 22.72 -2.57 -11.65
CA GLU A 7 22.82 -1.51 -12.65
C GLU A 7 21.51 -1.38 -13.42
N TYR A 8 21.17 -0.17 -13.78
CA TYR A 8 20.04 0.14 -14.66
C TYR A 8 20.55 0.97 -15.84
N LEU A 9 20.39 0.45 -17.05
CA LEU A 9 20.90 1.06 -18.30
C LEU A 9 22.38 1.45 -18.21
N GLY A 10 23.21 0.54 -17.68
CA GLY A 10 24.64 0.77 -17.50
C GLY A 10 25.01 1.76 -16.40
N LYS A 11 24.06 2.23 -15.60
CA LYS A 11 24.30 3.16 -14.49
C LYS A 11 24.17 2.45 -13.16
N LYS A 12 25.18 2.58 -12.30
CA LYS A 12 25.20 1.91 -10.99
C LYS A 12 24.15 2.47 -10.06
N ILE A 13 23.34 1.58 -9.47
CA ILE A 13 22.38 1.90 -8.41
C ILE A 13 23.16 1.96 -7.08
N GLN A 14 23.13 3.11 -6.45
CA GLN A 14 23.84 3.39 -5.19
C GLN A 14 22.84 3.58 -4.03
N ALA A 15 23.35 3.83 -2.84
CA ALA A 15 22.53 3.99 -1.65
C ALA A 15 21.42 5.06 -1.78
N ARG A 16 21.64 6.12 -2.55
CA ARG A 16 20.65 7.17 -2.78
C ARG A 16 19.43 6.63 -3.53
N GLU A 17 19.64 5.93 -4.63
CA GLU A 17 18.56 5.35 -5.42
C GLU A 17 17.82 4.26 -4.63
N VAL A 18 18.56 3.43 -3.90
CA VAL A 18 17.95 2.40 -3.03
C VAL A 18 17.06 3.04 -1.96
N LYS A 19 17.50 4.13 -1.33
CA LYS A 19 16.67 4.85 -0.35
C LYS A 19 15.41 5.44 -0.98
N LEU A 20 15.51 6.05 -2.16
CA LEU A 20 14.36 6.61 -2.86
C LEU A 20 13.35 5.53 -3.26
N VAL A 21 13.84 4.39 -3.77
CA VAL A 21 12.99 3.24 -4.09
C VAL A 21 12.34 2.67 -2.83
N ALA A 22 13.11 2.54 -1.75
CA ALA A 22 12.57 2.08 -0.46
C ALA A 22 11.47 3.01 0.06
N ILE A 23 11.65 4.33 0.01
CA ILE A 23 10.61 5.30 0.35
C ILE A 23 9.39 5.11 -0.55
N GLY A 24 9.59 5.03 -1.89
CA GLY A 24 8.51 4.84 -2.85
C GLY A 24 7.75 3.52 -2.72
N THR A 25 8.33 2.52 -2.06
CA THR A 25 7.70 1.21 -1.84
C THR A 25 7.08 1.09 -0.46
N LEU A 26 7.80 1.54 0.58
CA LEU A 26 7.40 1.34 1.97
C LEU A 26 6.40 2.38 2.48
N TYR A 27 6.25 3.53 1.82
CA TYR A 27 5.28 4.54 2.26
C TYR A 27 3.84 4.02 2.26
N MET A 28 3.49 3.19 1.27
CA MET A 28 2.12 2.70 1.10
C MET A 28 1.63 1.89 2.30
N PRO A 29 2.33 0.82 2.75
CA PRO A 29 1.94 0.12 3.98
C PRO A 29 1.83 1.06 5.19
N VAL A 30 2.71 2.05 5.29
CA VAL A 30 2.68 3.00 6.41
C VAL A 30 1.41 3.85 6.37
N VAL A 31 1.06 4.42 5.22
CA VAL A 31 -0.18 5.20 5.06
C VAL A 31 -1.42 4.35 5.33
N VAL A 32 -1.47 3.15 4.78
CA VAL A 32 -2.60 2.21 4.98
C VAL A 32 -2.77 1.87 6.44
N LEU A 33 -1.69 1.48 7.13
CA LEU A 33 -1.76 1.07 8.54
C LEU A 33 -2.11 2.24 9.46
N ILE A 34 -1.58 3.44 9.19
CA ILE A 34 -1.94 4.64 9.97
C ILE A 34 -3.43 4.98 9.76
N ALA A 35 -3.89 5.04 8.51
CA ALA A 35 -5.27 5.40 8.20
C ALA A 35 -6.27 4.37 8.76
N ALA A 36 -6.03 3.08 8.53
CA ALA A 36 -6.86 2.01 9.08
C ALA A 36 -6.82 1.98 10.62
N GLY A 37 -5.63 2.15 11.21
CA GLY A 37 -5.47 2.21 12.67
C GLY A 37 -6.22 3.38 13.28
N LEU A 38 -6.18 4.57 12.69
CA LEU A 38 -6.93 5.74 13.14
C LEU A 38 -8.45 5.55 12.97
N ALA A 39 -8.88 4.94 11.85
CA ALA A 39 -10.30 4.63 11.63
C ALA A 39 -10.86 3.70 12.71
N ILE A 40 -10.09 2.70 13.13
CA ILE A 40 -10.51 1.76 14.17
C ILE A 40 -10.38 2.36 15.57
N ALA A 41 -9.34 3.15 15.83
CA ALA A 41 -9.05 3.70 17.15
C ALA A 41 -9.97 4.87 17.53
N THR A 42 -10.45 5.65 16.55
CA THR A 42 -11.26 6.84 16.83
C THR A 42 -12.76 6.55 16.79
N PRO A 43 -13.56 7.19 17.65
CA PRO A 43 -15.01 7.05 17.60
C PRO A 43 -15.61 7.47 16.24
N ASP A 44 -15.08 8.53 15.64
CA ASP A 44 -15.59 9.03 14.36
C ASP A 44 -15.21 8.12 13.18
N GLY A 45 -14.04 7.52 13.21
CA GLY A 45 -13.63 6.53 12.20
C GLY A 45 -14.51 5.28 12.22
N ARG A 46 -14.87 4.82 13.41
CA ARG A 46 -15.72 3.62 13.58
C ARG A 46 -17.15 3.79 13.07
N LYS A 47 -17.64 5.00 12.96
CA LYS A 47 -19.01 5.27 12.44
C LYS A 47 -19.19 4.83 10.97
N SER A 48 -18.13 4.71 10.22
CA SER A 48 -18.13 4.27 8.81
C SER A 48 -17.87 2.77 8.63
N ILE A 49 -17.64 2.02 9.72
CA ILE A 49 -17.40 0.57 9.71
C ILE A 49 -18.74 -0.10 10.00
N TYR A 50 -19.27 -0.87 9.04
CA TYR A 50 -20.61 -1.47 9.17
C TYR A 50 -20.57 -2.79 9.90
N ASP A 51 -19.53 -3.58 9.72
CA ASP A 51 -19.37 -4.85 10.41
C ASP A 51 -18.44 -4.73 11.61
N SER A 52 -18.69 -5.56 12.62
CA SER A 52 -17.87 -5.60 13.83
C SER A 52 -16.80 -6.71 13.77
N GLY A 53 -15.87 -6.69 14.73
CA GLY A 53 -14.88 -7.73 14.90
C GLY A 53 -13.88 -7.89 13.74
N PRO A 54 -13.44 -9.12 13.43
CA PRO A 54 -12.42 -9.37 12.42
C PRO A 54 -12.85 -8.97 11.01
N GLN A 55 -14.14 -9.06 10.69
CA GLN A 55 -14.66 -8.65 9.39
C GLN A 55 -14.53 -7.14 9.18
N GLY A 56 -14.98 -6.33 10.13
CA GLY A 56 -14.85 -4.87 10.05
C GLY A 56 -13.40 -4.41 10.00
N PHE A 57 -12.47 -5.13 10.65
CA PHE A 57 -11.04 -4.89 10.51
C PHE A 57 -10.56 -5.13 9.06
N SER A 58 -10.92 -6.27 8.47
CA SER A 58 -10.52 -6.62 7.10
C SER A 58 -11.08 -5.63 6.07
N GLU A 59 -12.33 -5.20 6.24
CA GLU A 59 -12.99 -4.22 5.38
C GLU A 59 -12.33 -2.85 5.46
N THR A 60 -12.03 -2.39 6.67
CA THR A 60 -11.34 -1.11 6.89
C THR A 60 -9.94 -1.13 6.27
N LEU A 61 -9.19 -2.21 6.48
CA LEU A 61 -7.86 -2.36 5.92
C LEU A 61 -7.90 -2.40 4.39
N TYR A 62 -8.86 -3.14 3.81
CA TYR A 62 -9.07 -3.19 2.37
C TYR A 62 -9.42 -1.82 1.79
N ALA A 63 -10.34 -1.09 2.41
CA ALA A 63 -10.77 0.22 1.95
C ALA A 63 -9.60 1.19 1.87
N TYR A 64 -8.78 1.30 2.93
CA TYR A 64 -7.60 2.18 2.90
C TYR A 64 -6.48 1.67 1.98
N THR A 65 -6.33 0.36 1.80
CA THR A 65 -5.42 -0.19 0.80
C THR A 65 -5.85 0.23 -0.61
N SER A 66 -7.13 0.10 -0.91
CA SER A 66 -7.70 0.49 -2.20
C SER A 66 -7.57 1.99 -2.46
N GLN A 67 -7.91 2.81 -1.47
CA GLN A 67 -7.81 4.27 -1.58
C GLN A 67 -6.36 4.74 -1.74
N THR A 68 -5.42 4.21 -0.95
CA THR A 68 -3.99 4.55 -1.07
C THR A 68 -3.41 4.14 -2.43
N ASN A 69 -3.91 3.05 -3.01
CA ASN A 69 -3.56 2.64 -4.38
C ASN A 69 -4.33 3.40 -5.47
N ASN A 70 -5.20 4.34 -5.09
CA ASN A 70 -6.04 5.12 -6.00
C ASN A 70 -6.97 4.26 -6.88
N ASN A 71 -7.43 3.14 -6.35
CA ASN A 71 -8.39 2.25 -6.99
C ASN A 71 -9.84 2.66 -6.63
N GLY A 72 -10.13 2.88 -5.33
CA GLY A 72 -11.44 3.31 -4.84
C GLY A 72 -12.46 2.18 -4.66
N SER A 73 -12.10 0.92 -4.90
CA SER A 73 -12.96 -0.20 -4.53
C SER A 73 -12.96 -0.41 -3.02
N ALA A 74 -14.08 -0.87 -2.46
CA ALA A 74 -14.21 -1.20 -1.05
C ALA A 74 -15.13 -2.41 -0.89
N PHE A 75 -15.02 -3.13 0.22
CA PHE A 75 -16.08 -4.01 0.66
C PHE A 75 -17.32 -3.16 0.98
N ALA A 76 -18.50 -3.73 0.85
CA ALA A 76 -19.76 -3.04 1.16
C ALA A 76 -19.86 -2.58 2.64
N GLY A 77 -19.05 -3.13 3.52
CA GLY A 77 -19.02 -2.83 4.95
C GLY A 77 -18.23 -1.58 5.36
N TYR A 78 -17.56 -0.89 4.42
CA TYR A 78 -16.89 0.38 4.70
C TYR A 78 -17.18 1.40 3.59
N THR A 79 -17.75 2.54 3.97
CA THR A 79 -18.12 3.59 3.01
C THR A 79 -17.75 4.98 3.55
N GLY A 80 -17.83 6.00 2.69
CA GLY A 80 -17.74 7.40 3.12
C GLY A 80 -18.92 7.87 3.97
N PHE A 81 -20.02 7.12 3.95
CA PHE A 81 -21.20 7.42 4.76
C PHE A 81 -21.06 6.88 6.18
N LEU A 82 -21.79 7.50 7.12
CA LEU A 82 -21.93 6.97 8.46
C LEU A 82 -22.95 5.82 8.48
N GLN A 83 -22.80 4.91 9.43
CA GLN A 83 -23.80 3.89 9.67
C GLN A 83 -25.19 4.54 9.91
N PRO A 84 -26.28 3.94 9.42
CA PRO A 84 -27.62 4.53 9.55
C PRO A 84 -28.01 4.90 10.98
N ASN A 85 -27.56 4.10 11.95
CA ASN A 85 -27.86 4.29 13.37
C ASN A 85 -26.74 5.00 14.16
N ALA A 86 -25.67 5.45 13.49
CA ALA A 86 -24.57 6.13 14.17
C ALA A 86 -25.01 7.51 14.69
N PRO A 87 -24.64 7.89 15.92
CA PRO A 87 -24.90 9.24 16.42
C PRO A 87 -24.24 10.28 15.50
N GLY A 88 -24.99 11.31 15.15
CA GLY A 88 -24.50 12.37 14.27
C GLY A 88 -24.57 12.03 12.78
N ASN A 89 -25.26 10.95 12.39
CA ASN A 89 -25.55 10.68 11.00
C ASN A 89 -26.49 11.75 10.44
N GLN A 90 -25.98 12.62 9.58
CA GLN A 90 -26.73 13.68 8.89
C GLN A 90 -26.94 13.35 7.40
N GLY A 91 -26.83 12.08 7.03
CA GLY A 91 -26.88 11.65 5.64
C GLY A 91 -25.63 11.99 4.86
N ALA A 92 -25.78 12.31 3.57
CA ALA A 92 -24.68 12.57 2.66
C ALA A 92 -24.14 14.02 2.70
N GLU A 93 -24.64 14.87 3.59
CA GLU A 93 -24.38 16.32 3.56
C GLU A 93 -23.11 16.74 4.31
N GLY A 94 -22.47 15.85 5.04
CA GLY A 94 -21.28 16.13 5.84
C GLY A 94 -20.00 15.45 5.35
N VAL A 95 -18.87 16.10 5.57
CA VAL A 95 -17.55 15.46 5.38
C VAL A 95 -17.30 14.53 6.56
N THR A 96 -17.21 13.24 6.31
CA THR A 96 -16.93 12.24 7.34
C THR A 96 -15.43 12.07 7.59
N PHE A 97 -15.09 11.40 8.70
CA PHE A 97 -13.71 10.98 8.94
C PHE A 97 -13.17 10.12 7.78
N ALA A 98 -14.00 9.22 7.24
CA ALA A 98 -13.63 8.33 6.13
C ALA A 98 -13.33 9.13 4.86
N ASP A 99 -14.10 10.16 4.55
CA ASP A 99 -13.86 11.02 3.39
C ASP A 99 -12.54 11.78 3.51
N LEU A 100 -12.32 12.42 4.66
CA LEU A 100 -11.10 13.19 4.89
C LEU A 100 -9.86 12.31 4.89
N MET A 101 -9.89 11.21 5.63
CA MET A 101 -8.75 10.30 5.73
C MET A 101 -8.53 9.56 4.42
N GLY A 102 -9.60 9.18 3.72
CA GLY A 102 -9.53 8.56 2.40
C GLY A 102 -8.95 9.51 1.35
N GLY A 103 -9.39 10.76 1.34
CA GLY A 103 -8.84 11.80 0.46
C GLY A 103 -7.35 12.03 0.70
N LEU A 104 -6.92 12.09 1.97
CA LEU A 104 -5.51 12.21 2.32
C LEU A 104 -4.69 10.97 1.91
N ALA A 105 -5.23 9.77 2.12
CA ALA A 105 -4.60 8.52 1.70
C ALA A 105 -4.42 8.46 0.17
N MET A 106 -5.43 8.85 -0.60
CA MET A 106 -5.34 8.94 -2.06
C MET A 106 -4.31 9.98 -2.52
N LEU A 107 -4.27 11.15 -1.89
CA LEU A 107 -3.29 12.19 -2.19
C LEU A 107 -1.85 11.69 -2.00
N LEU A 108 -1.56 11.14 -0.83
CA LEU A 108 -0.25 10.58 -0.51
C LEU A 108 0.07 9.39 -1.43
N GLY A 109 -0.91 8.52 -1.66
CA GLY A 109 -0.79 7.36 -2.53
C GLY A 109 -0.47 7.69 -3.98
N ARG A 110 -0.90 8.83 -4.46
CA ARG A 110 -0.62 9.30 -5.83
C ARG A 110 0.74 9.98 -5.93
N PHE A 111 1.00 10.92 -5.05
CA PHE A 111 2.14 11.83 -5.25
C PHE A 111 3.46 11.28 -4.72
N ILE A 112 3.48 10.54 -3.62
CA ILE A 112 4.75 10.03 -3.06
C ILE A 112 5.48 9.10 -4.03
N PRO A 113 4.85 8.06 -4.64
CA PRO A 113 5.56 7.19 -5.59
C PRO A 113 5.99 7.93 -6.85
N MET A 114 5.17 8.86 -7.32
CA MET A 114 5.50 9.66 -8.50
C MET A 114 6.73 10.54 -8.25
N LEU A 115 6.79 11.23 -7.11
CA LEU A 115 7.95 12.02 -6.72
C LEU A 115 9.19 11.16 -6.50
N ALA A 116 9.04 9.99 -5.87
CA ALA A 116 10.14 9.04 -5.68
C ALA A 116 10.69 8.54 -7.04
N ALA A 117 9.80 8.18 -7.97
CA ALA A 117 10.20 7.74 -9.31
C ALA A 117 10.93 8.85 -10.08
N LEU A 118 10.42 10.09 -10.05
CA LEU A 118 11.07 11.24 -10.66
C LEU A 118 12.45 11.52 -10.03
N ALA A 119 12.56 11.41 -8.71
CA ALA A 119 13.83 11.60 -8.01
C ALA A 119 14.85 10.52 -8.37
N VAL A 120 14.43 9.25 -8.52
CA VAL A 120 15.28 8.15 -9.01
C VAL A 120 15.72 8.43 -10.45
N ALA A 121 14.80 8.80 -11.31
CA ALA A 121 15.09 9.14 -12.71
C ALA A 121 16.11 10.29 -12.81
N GLY A 122 15.89 11.37 -12.05
CA GLY A 122 16.82 12.51 -11.99
C GLY A 122 18.20 12.12 -11.47
N SER A 123 18.25 11.29 -10.42
CA SER A 123 19.52 10.79 -9.90
C SER A 123 20.28 9.93 -10.91
N LEU A 124 19.59 9.04 -11.60
CA LEU A 124 20.18 8.20 -12.65
C LEU A 124 20.56 9.00 -13.90
N ALA A 125 19.78 10.03 -14.26
CA ALA A 125 20.10 10.90 -15.40
C ALA A 125 21.45 11.61 -15.22
N ALA A 126 21.77 12.03 -14.02
CA ALA A 126 23.02 12.72 -13.70
C ALA A 126 24.25 11.79 -13.69
N LYS A 127 24.07 10.46 -13.71
CA LYS A 127 25.18 9.50 -13.68
C LYS A 127 25.69 9.17 -15.07
N ARG A 128 26.99 8.95 -15.17
CA ARG A 128 27.65 8.42 -16.37
C ARG A 128 27.48 6.90 -16.41
N PRO A 129 27.32 6.29 -17.62
CA PRO A 129 27.36 4.86 -17.77
C PRO A 129 28.69 4.29 -17.26
N ALA A 130 28.63 3.17 -16.55
CA ALA A 130 29.82 2.43 -16.11
C ALA A 130 30.04 1.24 -17.05
N PRO A 131 31.29 0.89 -17.42
CA PRO A 131 31.53 -0.29 -18.21
C PRO A 131 31.11 -1.54 -17.44
N ALA A 132 30.45 -2.47 -18.14
CA ALA A 132 30.05 -3.75 -17.57
C ALA A 132 31.30 -4.53 -17.11
N GLY A 133 31.26 -5.04 -15.89
CA GLY A 133 32.35 -5.80 -15.29
C GLY A 133 31.88 -7.14 -14.71
N PRO A 134 32.80 -7.98 -14.20
CA PRO A 134 32.41 -9.27 -13.60
C PRO A 134 31.43 -9.17 -12.44
N GLY A 135 31.32 -7.98 -11.84
CA GLY A 135 30.38 -7.69 -10.74
C GLY A 135 29.00 -7.16 -11.18
N THR A 136 28.77 -6.98 -12.48
CA THR A 136 27.50 -6.48 -12.99
C THR A 136 26.41 -7.54 -12.88
N PHE A 137 25.31 -7.21 -12.20
CA PHE A 137 24.12 -8.06 -12.16
C PHE A 137 23.23 -7.69 -13.35
N ARG A 138 23.26 -8.51 -14.38
CA ARG A 138 22.52 -8.26 -15.63
C ARG A 138 21.02 -8.40 -15.40
N THR A 139 20.27 -7.37 -15.80
CA THR A 139 18.80 -7.32 -15.69
C THR A 139 18.08 -7.98 -16.88
N ASP A 140 18.82 -8.40 -17.90
CA ASP A 140 18.33 -9.10 -19.09
C ASP A 140 18.47 -10.64 -18.98
N SER A 141 18.84 -11.16 -17.81
CA SER A 141 19.06 -12.58 -17.59
C SER A 141 17.80 -13.30 -17.08
N PRO A 142 17.59 -14.60 -17.41
CA PRO A 142 16.48 -15.38 -16.85
C PRO A 142 16.49 -15.44 -15.31
N ILE A 143 17.67 -15.43 -14.71
CA ILE A 143 17.83 -15.41 -13.24
C ILE A 143 17.23 -14.13 -12.65
N PHE A 144 17.45 -12.99 -13.29
CA PHE A 144 16.84 -11.73 -12.87
C PHE A 144 15.30 -11.79 -12.94
N LEU A 145 14.76 -12.34 -14.04
CA LEU A 145 13.32 -12.49 -14.22
C LEU A 145 12.70 -13.35 -13.11
N VAL A 146 13.28 -14.52 -12.83
CA VAL A 146 12.80 -15.42 -11.77
C VAL A 146 12.87 -14.74 -10.40
N LEU A 147 13.95 -14.01 -10.12
CA LEU A 147 14.12 -13.29 -8.87
C LEU A 147 13.10 -12.15 -8.73
N LEU A 148 12.85 -11.40 -9.79
CA LEU A 148 11.87 -10.32 -9.83
C LEU A 148 10.45 -10.85 -9.60
N VAL A 149 10.06 -11.88 -10.34
CA VAL A 149 8.74 -12.51 -10.18
C VAL A 149 8.59 -13.09 -8.77
N GLY A 150 9.62 -13.77 -8.25
CA GLY A 150 9.62 -14.31 -6.89
C GLY A 150 9.42 -13.24 -5.83
N VAL A 151 10.12 -12.11 -5.95
CA VAL A 151 9.96 -10.98 -5.02
C VAL A 151 8.55 -10.38 -5.10
N ILE A 152 8.01 -10.19 -6.31
CA ILE A 152 6.64 -9.67 -6.50
C ILE A 152 5.62 -10.59 -5.83
N VAL A 153 5.71 -11.89 -6.06
CA VAL A 153 4.80 -12.88 -5.45
C VAL A 153 4.90 -12.88 -3.93
N ILE A 154 6.12 -12.89 -3.38
CA ILE A 154 6.33 -12.89 -1.93
C ILE A 154 5.77 -11.59 -1.30
N VAL A 155 6.08 -10.44 -1.88
CA VAL A 155 5.60 -9.15 -1.36
C VAL A 155 4.07 -9.07 -1.44
N ALA A 156 3.47 -9.48 -2.56
CA ALA A 156 2.01 -9.50 -2.72
C ALA A 156 1.36 -10.45 -1.70
N ALA A 157 1.89 -11.67 -1.54
CA ALA A 157 1.36 -12.64 -0.59
C ALA A 157 1.45 -12.13 0.86
N LEU A 158 2.60 -11.58 1.26
CA LEU A 158 2.79 -11.05 2.63
C LEU A 158 1.93 -9.81 2.91
N SER A 159 1.69 -8.97 1.89
CA SER A 159 0.94 -7.73 2.06
C SER A 159 -0.57 -7.94 2.17
N PHE A 160 -1.12 -8.88 1.40
CA PHE A 160 -2.57 -8.99 1.26
C PHE A 160 -3.18 -10.21 1.93
N LEU A 161 -2.52 -11.37 1.86
CA LEU A 161 -3.13 -12.63 2.27
C LEU A 161 -3.50 -12.68 3.76
N PRO A 162 -2.62 -12.34 4.72
CA PRO A 162 -2.94 -12.57 6.14
C PRO A 162 -4.07 -11.67 6.63
N ALA A 163 -4.03 -10.39 6.32
CA ALA A 163 -4.92 -9.40 6.90
C ALA A 163 -6.29 -9.35 6.21
N LEU A 164 -6.33 -9.45 4.86
CA LEU A 164 -7.59 -9.40 4.12
C LEU A 164 -8.37 -10.71 4.16
N ALA A 165 -7.69 -11.83 4.34
CA ALA A 165 -8.34 -13.13 4.46
C ALA A 165 -8.85 -13.42 5.88
N LEU A 166 -8.34 -12.72 6.90
CA LEU A 166 -8.63 -13.02 8.31
C LEU A 166 -10.13 -12.94 8.63
N GLY A 167 -10.80 -11.86 8.24
CA GLY A 167 -12.22 -11.65 8.49
C GLY A 167 -13.08 -12.76 7.88
N PRO A 168 -13.02 -12.97 6.55
CA PRO A 168 -13.79 -14.03 5.89
C PRO A 168 -13.49 -15.44 6.38
N ILE A 169 -12.24 -15.75 6.75
CA ILE A 169 -11.88 -17.07 7.30
C ILE A 169 -12.52 -17.26 8.67
N VAL A 170 -12.40 -16.28 9.56
CA VAL A 170 -13.00 -16.36 10.90
C VAL A 170 -14.52 -16.47 10.80
N GLN A 171 -15.15 -15.69 9.95
CA GLN A 171 -16.58 -15.78 9.69
C GLN A 171 -17.00 -17.16 9.19
N GLY A 172 -16.25 -17.74 8.23
CA GLY A 172 -16.52 -19.09 7.72
C GLY A 172 -16.35 -20.18 8.76
N LEU A 173 -15.41 -20.03 9.69
CA LEU A 173 -15.16 -21.01 10.76
C LEU A 173 -16.17 -20.91 11.91
N THR A 174 -16.62 -19.72 12.24
CA THR A 174 -17.53 -19.50 13.36
C THR A 174 -19.00 -19.55 12.97
N HIS A 175 -19.31 -19.51 11.67
CA HIS A 175 -20.67 -19.39 11.12
C HIS A 175 -21.47 -18.22 11.73
N GLN A 176 -20.79 -17.21 12.27
CA GLN A 176 -21.39 -16.01 12.82
C GLN A 176 -21.14 -14.85 11.86
N LEU A 177 -22.22 -14.17 11.51
CA LEU A 177 -22.16 -12.85 10.89
C LEU A 177 -21.81 -11.84 12.00
N PHE A 178 -20.70 -11.15 11.85
CA PHE A 178 -20.27 -10.12 12.79
C PHE A 178 -20.87 -8.78 12.44
#